data_a02c25bd95eafc2db26a97eb27a365b1
#
_entry.id   a02c25bd95eafc2db26a97eb27a365b1
#
_cell.length_a   1.000
_cell.length_b   1.000
_cell.length_c   1.000
_cell.angle_alpha   90.00
_cell.angle_beta   90.00
_cell.angle_gamma   90.00
#
_symmetry.space_group_name_H-M   'P 1'
#
loop_
_entity.id
_entity.type
_entity.pdbx_description
1 polymer ?
#
loop_
_entity_poly.entity_id
_entity_poly.type
_entity_poly.pdbx_seq_one_letter_code
_entity_poly.pdbx_strand_id
1 'polypeptide(L)'
;MTHEIAVIPGDGIGQEVTPAAVEVLSALSVDFDFVEGEAGDAVAEATGEALPTETRELAAEADATLFGAAGETAADVILPLRSVVGSFANVRPARSYPGLEAIQPETDIVFVRENTEGVYTGIESEISDGVRTLTRVVTEEASRDIAEFGFDYARRNDFENVTIAHKANVMRETDG
;
A
#
# COMPACT_ATOMS: atom_id res chain seq x y z
N MET A 1 -1.18 -10.80 -24.61
CA MET A 1 -0.65 -11.38 -23.36
C MET A 1 -1.70 -11.06 -22.33
N THR A 2 -2.29 -12.07 -21.73
CA THR A 2 -3.32 -11.92 -20.70
C THR A 2 -2.63 -11.65 -19.37
N HIS A 3 -3.13 -10.71 -18.61
CA HIS A 3 -2.63 -10.40 -17.26
C HIS A 3 -3.62 -10.90 -16.22
N GLU A 4 -3.14 -11.72 -15.30
CA GLU A 4 -3.94 -12.19 -14.17
C GLU A 4 -3.97 -11.15 -13.06
N ILE A 5 -5.17 -10.78 -12.63
CA ILE A 5 -5.39 -9.77 -11.60
C ILE A 5 -6.15 -10.41 -10.43
N ALA A 6 -5.49 -10.52 -9.28
CA ALA A 6 -6.17 -10.87 -8.05
C ALA A 6 -7.11 -9.73 -7.62
N VAL A 7 -8.39 -10.01 -7.48
CA VAL A 7 -9.40 -9.02 -7.09
C VAL A 7 -9.87 -9.34 -5.68
N ILE A 8 -9.60 -8.47 -4.73
CA ILE A 8 -9.94 -8.66 -3.32
C ILE A 8 -10.78 -7.46 -2.87
N PRO A 9 -12.13 -7.56 -2.90
CA PRO A 9 -12.99 -6.46 -2.50
C PRO A 9 -12.82 -6.03 -1.04
N GLY A 10 -12.57 -6.98 -0.14
CA GLY A 10 -12.45 -6.72 1.29
C GLY A 10 -13.79 -6.38 1.94
N ASP A 11 -13.85 -5.31 2.75
CA ASP A 11 -15.00 -4.97 3.57
C ASP A 11 -15.74 -3.71 3.10
N GLY A 12 -16.96 -3.54 3.58
CA GLY A 12 -17.73 -2.31 3.48
C GLY A 12 -17.81 -1.73 2.07
N ILE A 13 -17.32 -0.51 1.88
CA ILE A 13 -17.34 0.17 0.58
C ILE A 13 -16.53 -0.56 -0.51
N GLY A 14 -15.58 -1.40 -0.14
CA GLY A 14 -14.79 -2.21 -1.07
C GLY A 14 -15.67 -3.14 -1.91
N GLN A 15 -16.74 -3.67 -1.33
CA GLN A 15 -17.71 -4.53 -2.02
C GLN A 15 -18.48 -3.78 -3.13
N GLU A 16 -18.55 -2.47 -3.05
CA GLU A 16 -19.24 -1.62 -4.04
C GLU A 16 -18.26 -1.07 -5.09
N VAL A 17 -17.12 -0.52 -4.64
CA VAL A 17 -16.20 0.19 -5.54
C VAL A 17 -15.29 -0.74 -6.34
N THR A 18 -14.98 -1.94 -5.82
CA THR A 18 -14.11 -2.87 -6.53
C THR A 18 -14.73 -3.43 -7.80
N PRO A 19 -16.01 -3.88 -7.81
CA PRO A 19 -16.68 -4.27 -9.04
C PRO A 19 -16.75 -3.14 -10.07
N ALA A 20 -16.99 -1.89 -9.64
CA ALA A 20 -16.98 -0.74 -10.53
C ALA A 20 -15.58 -0.49 -11.15
N ALA A 21 -14.51 -0.69 -10.38
CA ALA A 21 -13.15 -0.61 -10.90
C ALA A 21 -12.87 -1.72 -11.92
N VAL A 22 -13.31 -2.95 -11.67
CA VAL A 22 -13.20 -4.09 -12.61
C VAL A 22 -13.94 -3.79 -13.91
N GLU A 23 -15.15 -3.19 -13.85
CA GLU A 23 -15.90 -2.78 -15.05
C GLU A 23 -15.10 -1.77 -15.88
N VAL A 24 -14.48 -0.78 -15.26
CA VAL A 24 -13.63 0.21 -15.94
C VAL A 24 -12.40 -0.45 -16.56
N LEU A 25 -11.71 -1.32 -15.83
CA LEU A 25 -10.55 -2.04 -16.34
C LEU A 25 -10.92 -2.96 -17.52
N SER A 26 -12.06 -3.62 -17.46
CA SER A 26 -12.57 -4.49 -18.53
C SER A 26 -12.90 -3.74 -19.83
N ALA A 27 -13.11 -2.43 -19.76
CA ALA A 27 -13.33 -1.57 -20.92
C ALA A 27 -12.03 -1.15 -21.64
N LEU A 28 -10.88 -1.43 -21.06
CA LEU A 28 -9.59 -1.14 -21.67
C LEU A 28 -9.24 -2.16 -22.75
N SER A 29 -8.38 -1.79 -23.68
CA SER A 29 -7.89 -2.70 -24.75
C SER A 29 -6.73 -3.60 -24.27
N VAL A 30 -6.74 -3.96 -23.00
CA VAL A 30 -5.78 -4.88 -22.35
C VAL A 30 -6.55 -6.15 -21.98
N ASP A 31 -5.91 -7.28 -22.19
CA ASP A 31 -6.50 -8.59 -21.88
C ASP A 31 -6.21 -8.94 -20.40
N PHE A 32 -7.24 -8.84 -19.56
CA PHE A 32 -7.17 -9.15 -18.13
C PHE A 32 -7.95 -10.42 -17.81
N ASP A 33 -7.41 -11.25 -16.94
CA ASP A 33 -8.09 -12.33 -16.25
C ASP A 33 -8.26 -11.96 -14.77
N PHE A 34 -9.52 -11.73 -14.36
CA PHE A 34 -9.82 -11.30 -12.99
C PHE A 34 -10.20 -12.52 -12.14
N VAL A 35 -9.39 -12.80 -11.12
CA VAL A 35 -9.61 -13.89 -10.17
C VAL A 35 -9.95 -13.33 -8.80
N GLU A 36 -11.12 -13.67 -8.27
CA GLU A 36 -11.59 -13.19 -6.98
C GLU A 36 -10.93 -13.92 -5.80
N GLY A 37 -10.52 -13.16 -4.78
CA GLY A 37 -10.08 -13.63 -3.48
C GLY A 37 -10.85 -12.96 -2.36
N GLU A 38 -11.10 -13.67 -1.28
CA GLU A 38 -11.84 -13.19 -0.11
C GLU A 38 -10.86 -12.75 1.00
N ALA A 39 -11.14 -11.62 1.66
CA ALA A 39 -10.43 -11.16 2.85
C ALA A 39 -11.27 -10.15 3.63
N GLY A 40 -10.93 -9.94 4.90
CA GLY A 40 -11.53 -8.91 5.74
C GLY A 40 -12.32 -9.44 6.93
N ASP A 41 -13.14 -8.57 7.52
CA ASP A 41 -13.86 -8.82 8.78
C ASP A 41 -14.87 -9.98 8.66
N ALA A 42 -15.63 -10.02 7.57
CA ALA A 42 -16.62 -11.08 7.36
C ALA A 42 -15.95 -12.45 7.20
N VAL A 43 -14.79 -12.50 6.56
CA VAL A 43 -14.02 -13.74 6.39
C VAL A 43 -13.41 -14.17 7.72
N ALA A 44 -12.86 -13.23 8.50
CA ALA A 44 -12.35 -13.49 9.84
C ALA A 44 -13.43 -14.04 10.79
N GLU A 45 -14.65 -13.49 10.72
CA GLU A 45 -15.78 -13.96 11.52
C GLU A 45 -16.18 -15.40 11.13
N ALA A 46 -16.16 -15.71 9.84
CA ALA A 46 -16.58 -17.02 9.33
C ALA A 46 -15.53 -18.12 9.51
N THR A 47 -14.24 -17.80 9.35
CA THR A 47 -13.14 -18.78 9.25
C THR A 47 -12.13 -18.70 10.38
N GLY A 48 -12.06 -17.58 11.09
CA GLY A 48 -11.03 -17.26 12.08
C GLY A 48 -9.77 -16.60 11.50
N GLU A 49 -9.68 -16.42 10.20
CA GLU A 49 -8.56 -15.78 9.50
C GLU A 49 -9.05 -14.64 8.60
N ALA A 50 -8.49 -13.45 8.74
CA ALA A 50 -8.86 -12.29 7.93
C ALA A 50 -8.31 -12.33 6.50
N LEU A 51 -7.22 -13.06 6.27
CA LEU A 51 -6.60 -13.29 4.97
C LEU A 51 -6.34 -14.80 4.80
N PRO A 52 -7.26 -15.56 4.17
CA PRO A 52 -7.08 -16.98 3.90
C PRO A 52 -5.83 -17.28 3.06
N THR A 53 -5.29 -18.49 3.25
CA THR A 53 -4.10 -18.95 2.52
C THR A 53 -4.30 -18.90 1.00
N GLU A 54 -5.46 -19.28 0.51
CA GLU A 54 -5.81 -19.29 -0.93
C GLU A 54 -5.74 -17.87 -1.51
N THR A 55 -6.25 -16.88 -0.80
CA THR A 55 -6.19 -15.47 -1.24
C THR A 55 -4.76 -14.93 -1.21
N ARG A 56 -3.97 -15.36 -0.23
CA ARG A 56 -2.54 -15.02 -0.14
C ARG A 56 -1.74 -15.60 -1.31
N GLU A 57 -1.97 -16.87 -1.64
CA GLU A 57 -1.34 -17.55 -2.76
C GLU A 57 -1.76 -16.91 -4.09
N LEU A 58 -3.04 -16.63 -4.27
CA LEU A 58 -3.55 -15.90 -5.44
C LEU A 58 -2.83 -14.55 -5.62
N ALA A 59 -2.72 -13.74 -4.56
CA ALA A 59 -2.03 -12.46 -4.63
C ALA A 59 -0.52 -12.57 -4.92
N ALA A 60 0.10 -13.68 -4.50
CA ALA A 60 1.51 -13.95 -4.77
C ALA A 60 1.79 -14.34 -6.22
N GLU A 61 0.86 -15.01 -6.87
CA GLU A 61 1.01 -15.58 -8.21
C GLU A 61 0.52 -14.63 -9.31
N ALA A 62 -0.46 -13.78 -9.02
CA ALA A 62 -1.04 -12.83 -9.96
C ALA A 62 -0.04 -11.73 -10.39
N ASP A 63 -0.20 -11.21 -11.61
CA ASP A 63 0.61 -10.09 -12.13
C ASP A 63 0.38 -8.79 -11.33
N ALA A 64 -0.83 -8.62 -10.77
CA ALA A 64 -1.17 -7.50 -9.89
C ALA A 64 -2.36 -7.85 -8.98
N THR A 65 -2.51 -7.10 -7.90
CA THR A 65 -3.64 -7.22 -6.97
C THR A 65 -4.45 -5.92 -6.92
N LEU A 66 -5.75 -6.01 -7.22
CA LEU A 66 -6.72 -4.97 -6.99
C LEU A 66 -7.39 -5.21 -5.64
N PHE A 67 -7.03 -4.39 -4.64
CA PHE A 67 -7.57 -4.49 -3.29
C PHE A 67 -8.51 -3.32 -2.99
N GLY A 68 -9.68 -3.60 -2.47
CA GLY A 68 -10.69 -2.60 -2.14
C GLY A 68 -10.45 -1.92 -0.80
N ALA A 69 -11.13 -2.39 0.25
CA ALA A 69 -11.03 -1.81 1.59
C ALA A 69 -10.93 -2.91 2.65
N ALA A 70 -10.34 -2.58 3.80
CA ALA A 70 -10.34 -3.44 4.97
C ALA A 70 -10.98 -2.71 6.16
N GLY A 71 -11.75 -3.44 6.94
CA GLY A 71 -12.43 -2.98 8.15
C GLY A 71 -11.52 -3.00 9.38
N GLU A 72 -12.01 -3.57 10.47
CA GLU A 72 -11.26 -3.63 11.73
C GLU A 72 -10.04 -4.58 11.65
N THR A 73 -10.08 -5.59 10.79
CA THR A 73 -8.97 -6.53 10.53
C THR A 73 -7.92 -5.97 9.56
N ALA A 74 -7.93 -4.67 9.26
CA ALA A 74 -7.07 -4.05 8.26
C ALA A 74 -5.57 -4.40 8.39
N ALA A 75 -5.04 -4.45 9.62
CA ALA A 75 -3.65 -4.82 9.86
C ALA A 75 -3.36 -6.27 9.47
N ASP A 76 -4.29 -7.19 9.76
CA ASP A 76 -4.16 -8.62 9.51
C ASP A 76 -4.34 -8.98 8.02
N VAL A 77 -4.90 -8.07 7.21
CA VAL A 77 -5.05 -8.22 5.77
C VAL A 77 -3.95 -7.46 5.01
N ILE A 78 -3.81 -6.15 5.27
CA ILE A 78 -2.98 -5.27 4.45
C ILE A 78 -1.48 -5.57 4.62
N LEU A 79 -1.01 -5.80 5.84
CA LEU A 79 0.42 -6.03 6.08
C LEU A 79 0.91 -7.34 5.44
N PRO A 80 0.20 -8.49 5.62
CA PRO A 80 0.57 -9.72 4.93
C PRO A 80 0.46 -9.61 3.40
N LEU A 81 -0.58 -8.97 2.84
CA LEU A 81 -0.70 -8.78 1.39
C LEU A 81 0.48 -7.98 0.83
N ARG A 82 0.87 -6.86 1.48
CA ARG A 82 2.04 -6.07 1.05
C ARG A 82 3.33 -6.87 1.06
N SER A 83 3.50 -7.71 2.07
CA SER A 83 4.67 -8.60 2.18
C SER A 83 4.70 -9.62 1.04
N VAL A 84 3.56 -10.24 0.75
CA VAL A 84 3.44 -11.28 -0.29
C VAL A 84 3.70 -10.73 -1.68
N VAL A 85 3.15 -9.57 -2.02
CA VAL A 85 3.36 -8.92 -3.33
C VAL A 85 4.66 -8.11 -3.41
N GLY A 86 5.48 -8.10 -2.36
CA GLY A 86 6.74 -7.35 -2.34
C GLY A 86 6.57 -5.83 -2.47
N SER A 87 5.47 -5.28 -1.94
CA SER A 87 5.14 -3.85 -2.07
C SER A 87 6.01 -3.00 -1.15
N PHE A 88 7.14 -2.51 -1.62
CA PHE A 88 8.07 -1.66 -0.87
C PHE A 88 7.77 -0.15 -1.01
N ALA A 89 7.19 0.28 -2.13
CA ALA A 89 6.90 1.68 -2.41
C ALA A 89 5.40 1.98 -2.40
N ASN A 90 4.97 2.88 -1.52
CA ASN A 90 3.62 3.40 -1.49
C ASN A 90 3.58 4.71 -2.27
N VAL A 91 2.90 4.73 -3.42
CA VAL A 91 2.80 5.89 -4.31
C VAL A 91 1.43 6.54 -4.17
N ARG A 92 1.40 7.80 -3.77
CA ARG A 92 0.16 8.55 -3.53
C ARG A 92 0.16 9.89 -4.25
N PRO A 93 -0.48 9.98 -5.41
CA PRO A 93 -0.73 11.27 -6.06
C PRO A 93 -1.70 12.11 -5.22
N ALA A 94 -1.39 13.40 -5.07
CA ALA A 94 -2.27 14.40 -4.45
C ALA A 94 -2.36 15.59 -5.40
N ARG A 95 -3.55 15.81 -5.93
CA ARG A 95 -3.80 16.83 -6.94
C ARG A 95 -5.05 17.63 -6.63
N SER A 96 -4.96 18.96 -6.75
CA SER A 96 -6.13 19.82 -6.74
C SER A 96 -6.76 19.88 -8.13
N TYR A 97 -8.08 19.80 -8.20
CA TYR A 97 -8.80 19.87 -9.47
C TYR A 97 -9.47 21.21 -9.65
N PRO A 98 -9.49 21.78 -10.88
CA PRO A 98 -10.18 23.03 -11.16
C PRO A 98 -11.68 22.94 -10.80
N GLY A 99 -12.18 23.97 -10.14
CA GLY A 99 -13.60 24.06 -9.75
C GLY A 99 -13.93 23.38 -8.42
N LEU A 100 -12.96 22.74 -7.76
CA LEU A 100 -13.11 22.25 -6.38
C LEU A 100 -12.35 23.17 -5.42
N GLU A 101 -12.97 23.39 -4.24
CA GLU A 101 -12.30 24.09 -3.16
C GLU A 101 -11.19 23.22 -2.56
N ALA A 102 -9.96 23.68 -2.62
CA ALA A 102 -8.81 23.01 -2.07
C ALA A 102 -8.07 23.91 -1.09
N ILE A 103 -7.55 23.34 0.01
CA ILE A 103 -6.76 24.06 1.01
C ILE A 103 -5.54 24.72 0.34
N GLN A 104 -4.90 24.01 -0.59
CA GLN A 104 -3.79 24.52 -1.39
C GLN A 104 -4.15 24.36 -2.87
N PRO A 105 -4.53 25.44 -3.57
CA PRO A 105 -4.77 25.44 -5.00
C PRO A 105 -3.49 25.07 -5.80
N GLU A 106 -3.69 24.54 -6.99
CA GLU A 106 -2.57 24.18 -7.91
C GLU A 106 -1.59 23.14 -7.37
N THR A 107 -2.03 22.31 -6.40
CA THR A 107 -1.25 21.20 -5.92
C THR A 107 -1.19 20.11 -6.99
N ASP A 108 0.02 19.67 -7.32
CA ASP A 108 0.30 18.46 -8.10
C ASP A 108 1.57 17.83 -7.56
N ILE A 109 1.43 16.96 -6.58
CA ILE A 109 2.54 16.28 -5.91
C ILE A 109 2.28 14.78 -5.83
N VAL A 110 3.35 14.01 -5.78
CA VAL A 110 3.29 12.57 -5.52
C VAL A 110 4.13 12.25 -4.31
N PHE A 111 3.51 11.61 -3.33
CA PHE A 111 4.23 11.03 -2.19
C PHE A 111 4.71 9.63 -2.56
N VAL A 112 6.02 9.44 -2.54
CA VAL A 112 6.65 8.12 -2.62
C VAL A 112 7.17 7.80 -1.22
N ARG A 113 6.61 6.74 -0.61
CA ARG A 113 6.91 6.39 0.77
C ARG A 113 7.37 4.94 0.85
N GLU A 114 8.48 4.71 1.54
CA GLU A 114 8.89 3.37 1.96
C GLU A 114 7.80 2.74 2.85
N ASN A 115 7.51 1.46 2.64
CA ASN A 115 6.28 0.83 3.13
C ASN A 115 6.51 -0.49 3.89
N THR A 116 7.75 -0.94 4.03
CA THR A 116 8.11 -2.24 4.63
C THR A 116 8.81 -2.12 5.96
N GLU A 117 9.52 -1.01 6.19
CA GLU A 117 10.31 -0.75 7.38
C GLU A 117 9.70 0.33 8.29
N GLY A 118 10.53 0.96 9.08
CA GLY A 118 10.11 1.96 10.05
C GLY A 118 9.35 1.31 11.22
N VAL A 119 8.18 1.81 11.50
CA VAL A 119 7.27 1.29 12.53
C VAL A 119 6.48 0.06 12.06
N TYR A 120 6.43 -0.18 10.74
CA TYR A 120 5.70 -1.32 10.17
C TYR A 120 6.40 -2.67 10.35
N THR A 121 7.63 -2.68 10.84
CA THR A 121 8.31 -3.92 11.27
C THR A 121 7.61 -4.60 12.45
N GLY A 122 6.73 -3.88 13.18
CA GLY A 122 5.95 -4.43 14.27
C GLY A 122 6.77 -4.88 15.50
N ILE A 123 8.00 -4.38 15.63
CA ILE A 123 8.87 -4.74 16.77
C ILE A 123 8.43 -3.93 17.99
N GLU A 124 7.49 -4.49 18.73
CA GLU A 124 6.91 -3.89 19.93
C GLU A 124 7.23 -4.71 21.17
N SER A 125 7.30 -4.04 22.33
CA SER A 125 7.43 -4.71 23.61
C SER A 125 6.82 -3.90 24.74
N GLU A 126 6.37 -4.61 25.78
CA GLU A 126 6.04 -4.03 27.06
C GLU A 126 7.28 -4.08 27.97
N ILE A 127 7.77 -2.91 28.40
CA ILE A 127 8.92 -2.82 29.28
C ILE A 127 8.48 -3.00 30.75
N SER A 128 7.36 -2.40 31.11
CA SER A 128 6.75 -2.48 32.44
C SER A 128 5.25 -2.18 32.32
N ASP A 129 4.52 -2.34 33.44
CA ASP A 129 3.10 -2.03 33.46
C ASP A 129 2.82 -0.59 32.98
N GLY A 130 1.97 -0.48 31.96
CA GLY A 130 1.62 0.80 31.33
C GLY A 130 2.72 1.44 30.45
N VAL A 131 3.88 0.79 30.23
CA VAL A 131 4.96 1.28 29.37
C VAL A 131 5.18 0.37 28.18
N ARG A 132 4.94 0.89 26.97
CA ARG A 132 5.12 0.19 25.70
C ARG A 132 6.24 0.85 24.88
N THR A 133 6.93 0.07 24.10
CA THR A 133 7.96 0.54 23.15
C THR A 133 7.71 -0.01 21.76
N LEU A 134 8.07 0.78 20.78
CA LEU A 134 8.10 0.41 19.38
C LEU A 134 9.49 0.73 18.81
N THR A 135 10.11 -0.24 18.17
CA THR A 135 11.40 -0.05 17.50
C THR A 135 11.18 0.33 16.04
N ARG A 136 11.71 1.49 15.66
CA ARG A 136 11.76 1.90 14.25
C ARG A 136 13.04 1.36 13.63
N VAL A 137 12.88 0.58 12.55
CA VAL A 137 14.00 0.03 11.77
C VAL A 137 14.16 0.82 10.49
N VAL A 138 15.40 1.13 10.12
CA VAL A 138 15.75 1.76 8.83
C VAL A 138 17.02 1.10 8.33
N THR A 139 16.99 0.54 7.13
CA THR A 139 18.17 -0.04 6.48
C THR A 139 18.67 0.81 5.33
N GLU A 140 19.94 0.66 5.00
CA GLU A 140 20.53 1.29 3.82
C GLU A 140 19.90 0.75 2.53
N GLU A 141 19.59 -0.54 2.48
CA GLU A 141 18.99 -1.21 1.33
C GLU A 141 17.62 -0.64 1.01
N ALA A 142 16.67 -0.66 1.95
CA ALA A 142 15.34 -0.11 1.74
C ALA A 142 15.35 1.41 1.47
N SER A 143 16.26 2.15 2.11
CA SER A 143 16.45 3.57 1.86
C SER A 143 16.96 3.85 0.43
N ARG A 144 17.84 3.02 -0.09
CA ARG A 144 18.35 3.10 -1.47
C ARG A 144 17.25 2.78 -2.47
N ASP A 145 16.52 1.68 -2.26
CA ASP A 145 15.48 1.22 -3.16
C ASP A 145 14.36 2.25 -3.32
N ILE A 146 13.90 2.84 -2.19
CA ILE A 146 12.86 3.86 -2.26
C ILE A 146 13.38 5.16 -2.89
N ALA A 147 14.64 5.52 -2.69
CA ALA A 147 15.23 6.69 -3.32
C ALA A 147 15.36 6.49 -4.85
N GLU A 148 15.90 5.36 -5.29
CA GLU A 148 16.00 5.00 -6.70
C GLU A 148 14.64 4.99 -7.38
N PHE A 149 13.65 4.36 -6.76
CA PHE A 149 12.28 4.37 -7.24
C PHE A 149 11.71 5.79 -7.35
N GLY A 150 11.89 6.63 -6.33
CA GLY A 150 11.37 7.99 -6.30
C GLY A 150 11.97 8.88 -7.41
N PHE A 151 13.27 8.79 -7.63
CA PHE A 151 13.94 9.52 -8.73
C PHE A 151 13.51 8.98 -10.10
N ASP A 152 13.40 7.67 -10.26
CA ASP A 152 12.93 7.07 -11.51
C ASP A 152 11.48 7.43 -11.80
N TYR A 153 10.62 7.42 -10.80
CA TYR A 153 9.24 7.86 -10.93
C TYR A 153 9.15 9.32 -11.37
N ALA A 154 9.90 10.20 -10.73
CA ALA A 154 9.93 11.61 -11.07
C ALA A 154 10.37 11.83 -12.54
N ARG A 155 11.43 11.15 -12.98
CA ARG A 155 11.93 11.24 -14.35
C ARG A 155 10.95 10.72 -15.40
N ARG A 156 10.24 9.62 -15.12
CA ARG A 156 9.25 9.03 -16.05
C ARG A 156 7.96 9.82 -16.15
N ASN A 157 7.65 10.64 -15.16
CA ASN A 157 6.42 11.45 -15.08
C ASN A 157 6.68 12.96 -15.19
N ASP A 158 7.85 13.36 -15.68
CA ASP A 158 8.23 14.75 -15.93
C ASP A 158 8.15 15.67 -14.70
N PHE A 159 8.39 15.14 -13.50
CA PHE A 159 8.54 15.96 -12.30
C PHE A 159 9.94 16.58 -12.25
N GLU A 160 10.01 17.89 -12.07
CA GLU A 160 11.27 18.64 -12.05
C GLU A 160 12.02 18.51 -10.72
N ASN A 161 11.33 18.23 -9.63
CA ASN A 161 11.89 18.25 -8.28
C ASN A 161 11.55 17.00 -7.49
N VAL A 162 12.52 16.51 -6.72
CA VAL A 162 12.33 15.51 -5.69
C VAL A 162 12.74 16.10 -4.35
N THR A 163 11.85 16.08 -3.38
CA THR A 163 12.12 16.54 -2.01
C THR A 163 12.13 15.35 -1.07
N ILE A 164 13.22 15.14 -0.34
CA ILE A 164 13.34 14.10 0.67
C ILE A 164 12.93 14.69 2.02
N ALA A 165 11.89 14.11 2.62
CA ALA A 165 11.41 14.48 3.95
C ALA A 165 11.95 13.49 4.99
N HIS A 166 12.65 13.99 5.99
CA HIS A 166 13.26 13.20 7.05
C HIS A 166 13.31 13.97 8.39
N LYS A 167 13.73 13.31 9.47
CA LYS A 167 13.84 13.89 10.81
C LYS A 167 15.27 13.83 11.38
N ALA A 168 16.28 13.91 10.54
CA ALA A 168 17.70 13.80 10.92
C ALA A 168 18.16 14.82 11.95
N ASN A 169 17.46 15.95 12.11
CA ASN A 169 17.75 16.90 13.17
C ASN A 169 17.52 16.36 14.60
N VAL A 170 16.76 15.26 14.72
CA VAL A 170 16.46 14.58 15.98
C VAL A 170 16.92 13.11 15.92
N MET A 171 16.53 12.38 14.89
CA MET A 171 16.83 10.95 14.72
C MET A 171 18.04 10.80 13.79
N ARG A 172 19.24 11.01 14.36
CA ARG A 172 20.48 11.12 13.57
C ARG A 172 20.97 9.80 13.00
N GLU A 173 20.71 8.69 13.69
CA GLU A 173 21.19 7.37 13.27
C GLU A 173 20.28 6.73 12.22
N THR A 174 18.98 7.04 12.24
CA THR A 174 18.00 6.44 11.30
C THR A 174 17.67 7.32 10.12
N ASP A 175 17.77 8.64 10.26
CA ASP A 175 17.36 9.61 9.25
C ASP A 175 18.52 10.49 8.75
N GLY A 176 19.72 10.26 9.28
CA GLY A 176 20.92 11.03 8.96
C GLY A 176 21.66 10.61 7.70
#